data_a4b77e0eeebd5dd03f6bd12e0110e043
#
_entry.id   a4b77e0eeebd5dd03f6bd12e0110e043
#
_cell.length_a   1.000
_cell.length_b   1.000
_cell.length_c   1.000
_cell.angle_alpha   90.00
_cell.angle_beta   90.00
_cell.angle_gamma   90.00
#
_symmetry.space_group_name_H-M   'P 1'
#
loop_
_entity.id
_entity.type
_entity.pdbx_description
1 polymer ?
#
loop_
_entity_poly.entity_id
_entity_poly.type
_entity_poly.pdbx_seq_one_letter_code
_entity_poly.pdbx_strand_id
1 'polypeptide(L)'
;MFTHKKDIFFDLDHTIWDFDKNAEETLHELYFKFKFDDLFQQQTADRFIEVYTVNNHRVWDLYHHGKIDKATLRKLRFADTFTQLGVDPDLFPSSFEDEYLAICPTKTNLFPHAIETLDYLKDKY
;
A
#
# COMPACT_ATOMS: atom_id res chain seq x y z
N MET A 1 -15.72 33.93 4.73
CA MET A 1 -16.03 33.08 3.59
C MET A 1 -16.46 31.67 4.02
N PHE A 2 -15.75 31.04 4.95
CA PHE A 2 -16.11 29.71 5.45
C PHE A 2 -16.79 29.73 6.83
N THR A 3 -17.31 30.89 7.26
CA THR A 3 -17.92 31.08 8.58
C THR A 3 -19.20 30.27 8.79
N HIS A 4 -19.86 29.84 7.70
CA HIS A 4 -21.09 29.05 7.77
C HIS A 4 -20.86 27.55 7.70
N LYS A 5 -19.62 27.09 7.49
CA LYS A 5 -19.30 25.66 7.45
C LYS A 5 -19.24 25.11 8.86
N LYS A 6 -19.92 23.99 9.09
CA LYS A 6 -19.97 23.32 10.39
C LYS A 6 -19.12 22.07 10.42
N ASP A 7 -18.90 21.46 9.27
CA ASP A 7 -18.23 20.18 9.17
C ASP A 7 -17.12 20.25 8.12
N ILE A 8 -16.01 19.55 8.40
CA ILE A 8 -14.93 19.35 7.45
C ILE A 8 -14.72 17.86 7.28
N PHE A 9 -14.66 17.41 6.03
CA PHE A 9 -14.38 16.02 5.69
C PHE A 9 -12.99 15.93 5.09
N PHE A 10 -12.22 14.95 5.55
CA PHE A 10 -10.89 14.67 5.04
C PHE A 10 -10.88 13.33 4.34
N ASP A 11 -10.19 13.24 3.20
CA ASP A 11 -9.78 11.98 2.65
C ASP A 11 -8.71 11.37 3.57
N LEU A 12 -8.70 10.06 3.73
CA LEU A 12 -7.78 9.37 4.61
C LEU A 12 -6.46 9.02 3.92
N ASP A 13 -6.54 8.21 2.87
CA ASP A 13 -5.36 7.71 2.17
C ASP A 13 -4.68 8.84 1.39
N HIS A 14 -3.35 8.95 1.53
CA HIS A 14 -2.53 9.97 0.90
C HIS A 14 -2.85 11.42 1.34
N THR A 15 -3.68 11.59 2.35
CA THR A 15 -4.01 12.92 2.90
C THR A 15 -3.62 13.01 4.38
N ILE A 16 -4.15 12.12 5.20
CA ILE A 16 -3.82 12.03 6.63
C ILE A 16 -2.92 10.83 6.88
N TRP A 17 -3.32 9.68 6.37
CA TRP A 17 -2.64 8.40 6.55
C TRP A 17 -1.65 8.21 5.40
N ASP A 18 -0.38 8.01 5.75
CA ASP A 18 0.70 7.84 4.75
C ASP A 18 0.67 6.41 4.20
N PHE A 19 -0.13 6.19 3.19
CA PHE A 19 -0.35 4.89 2.58
C PHE A 19 0.96 4.27 2.11
N ASP A 20 1.79 5.01 1.36
CA ASP A 20 3.01 4.46 0.77
C ASP A 20 3.99 4.00 1.86
N LYS A 21 4.15 4.79 2.92
CA LYS A 21 5.03 4.43 4.03
C LYS A 21 4.49 3.23 4.80
N ASN A 22 3.18 3.19 5.05
CA ASN A 22 2.55 2.09 5.76
C ASN A 22 2.60 0.79 4.95
N ALA A 23 2.40 0.86 3.64
CA ALA A 23 2.55 -0.27 2.73
C ALA A 23 4.00 -0.76 2.69
N GLU A 24 4.96 0.16 2.61
CA GLU A 24 6.39 -0.18 2.61
C GLU A 24 6.79 -0.94 3.87
N GLU A 25 6.39 -0.46 5.04
CA GLU A 25 6.67 -1.15 6.31
C GLU A 25 6.06 -2.56 6.33
N THR A 26 4.82 -2.69 5.87
CA THR A 26 4.12 -3.98 5.83
C THR A 26 4.83 -4.95 4.89
N LEU A 27 5.22 -4.49 3.71
CA LEU A 27 5.92 -5.32 2.73
C LEU A 27 7.30 -5.75 3.23
N HIS A 28 8.01 -4.88 3.96
CA HIS A 28 9.28 -5.24 4.59
C HIS A 28 9.10 -6.39 5.59
N GLU A 29 8.13 -6.28 6.47
CA GLU A 29 7.84 -7.32 7.45
C GLU A 29 7.50 -8.65 6.77
N LEU A 30 6.62 -8.61 5.78
CA LEU A 30 6.16 -9.82 5.10
C LEU A 30 7.24 -10.43 4.21
N TYR A 31 8.10 -9.62 3.61
CA TYR A 31 9.22 -10.11 2.82
C TYR A 31 10.07 -11.10 3.60
N PHE A 32 10.44 -10.76 4.84
CA PHE A 32 11.24 -11.63 5.69
C PHE A 32 10.41 -12.73 6.35
N LYS A 33 9.17 -12.45 6.72
CA LYS A 33 8.28 -13.47 7.29
C LYS A 33 8.06 -14.63 6.34
N PHE A 34 7.86 -14.35 5.06
CA PHE A 34 7.66 -15.36 4.02
C PHE A 34 8.97 -15.87 3.42
N LYS A 35 10.12 -15.48 3.98
CA LYS A 35 11.46 -15.89 3.55
C LYS A 35 11.73 -15.58 2.08
N PHE A 36 11.28 -14.44 1.61
CA PHE A 36 11.54 -13.97 0.26
C PHE A 36 13.03 -13.67 0.03
N ASP A 37 13.79 -13.40 1.09
CA ASP A 37 15.25 -13.29 1.03
C ASP A 37 15.91 -14.57 0.53
N ASP A 38 15.35 -15.74 0.85
CA ASP A 38 15.80 -17.02 0.30
C ASP A 38 15.34 -17.23 -1.14
N LEU A 39 14.15 -16.76 -1.48
CA LEU A 39 13.54 -16.93 -2.79
C LEU A 39 14.16 -15.99 -3.84
N PHE A 40 14.39 -14.74 -3.46
CA PHE A 40 15.00 -13.71 -4.30
C PHE A 40 16.48 -13.54 -3.96
N GLN A 41 17.28 -14.58 -4.17
CA GLN A 41 18.67 -14.64 -3.69
C GLN A 41 19.56 -13.47 -4.13
N GLN A 42 19.26 -12.84 -5.26
CA GLN A 42 20.03 -11.72 -5.80
C GLN A 42 19.30 -10.37 -5.67
N GLN A 43 18.16 -10.34 -5.00
CA GLN A 43 17.36 -9.14 -4.85
C GLN A 43 17.24 -8.76 -3.37
N THR A 44 16.97 -7.49 -3.11
CA THR A 44 16.75 -6.98 -1.76
C THR A 44 15.27 -6.75 -1.52
N ALA A 45 14.89 -6.61 -0.24
CA ALA A 45 13.54 -6.19 0.11
C ALA A 45 13.17 -4.84 -0.52
N ASP A 46 14.11 -3.90 -0.54
CA ASP A 46 13.90 -2.59 -1.15
C ASP A 46 13.60 -2.69 -2.65
N ARG A 47 14.31 -3.57 -3.35
CA ARG A 47 14.05 -3.79 -4.77
C ARG A 47 12.68 -4.43 -5.01
N PHE A 48 12.30 -5.39 -4.19
CA PHE A 48 10.97 -6.00 -4.24
C PHE A 48 9.88 -4.94 -4.07
N ILE A 49 10.01 -4.09 -3.05
CA ILE A 49 9.06 -3.02 -2.75
C ILE A 49 8.99 -2.01 -3.88
N GLU A 50 10.13 -1.61 -4.44
CA GLU A 50 10.19 -0.69 -5.58
C GLU A 50 9.39 -1.21 -6.77
N VAL A 51 9.64 -2.47 -7.17
CA VAL A 51 8.95 -3.10 -8.30
C VAL A 51 7.47 -3.28 -7.99
N TYR A 52 7.13 -3.73 -6.78
CA TYR A 52 5.74 -3.85 -6.35
C TYR A 52 5.01 -2.50 -6.43
N THR A 53 5.63 -1.44 -5.94
CA THR A 53 5.00 -0.11 -5.91
C THR A 53 4.65 0.38 -7.31
N VAL A 54 5.55 0.23 -8.27
CA VAL A 54 5.29 0.57 -9.67
C VAL A 54 4.13 -0.25 -10.24
N ASN A 55 4.15 -1.56 -10.01
CA ASN A 55 3.07 -2.45 -10.49
C ASN A 55 1.74 -2.12 -9.82
N ASN A 56 1.74 -1.85 -8.53
CA ASN A 56 0.54 -1.50 -7.80
C ASN A 56 -0.12 -0.24 -8.36
N HIS A 57 0.65 0.80 -8.61
CA HIS A 57 0.14 2.03 -9.23
C HIS A 57 -0.45 1.76 -10.61
N ARG A 58 0.22 0.95 -11.41
CA ARG A 58 -0.23 0.61 -12.77
C ARG A 58 -1.56 -0.15 -12.76
N VAL A 59 -1.70 -1.16 -11.90
CA VAL A 59 -2.94 -1.95 -11.86
C VAL A 59 -4.11 -1.17 -11.26
N TRP A 60 -3.86 -0.29 -10.30
CA TRP A 60 -4.88 0.62 -9.79
C TRP A 60 -5.37 1.59 -10.87
N ASP A 61 -4.46 2.08 -11.71
CA ASP A 61 -4.83 2.91 -12.85
C ASP A 61 -5.74 2.15 -13.82
N LEU A 62 -5.38 0.91 -14.16
CA LEU A 62 -6.21 0.05 -15.00
C LEU A 62 -7.60 -0.18 -14.38
N TYR A 63 -7.65 -0.41 -13.08
CA TYR A 63 -8.92 -0.62 -12.38
C TYR A 63 -9.80 0.63 -12.42
N HIS A 64 -9.23 1.80 -12.18
CA HIS A 64 -9.97 3.06 -12.22
C HIS A 64 -10.51 3.38 -13.61
N HIS A 65 -9.87 2.88 -14.67
CA HIS A 65 -10.36 3.03 -16.05
C HIS A 65 -11.25 1.86 -16.50
N GLY A 66 -11.68 1.02 -15.58
CA GLY A 66 -12.59 -0.07 -15.87
C GLY A 66 -12.01 -1.21 -16.71
N LYS A 67 -10.68 -1.31 -16.81
CA LYS A 67 -10.00 -2.30 -17.66
C LYS A 67 -9.80 -3.65 -16.99
N ILE A 68 -9.78 -3.68 -15.67
CA ILE A 68 -9.67 -4.91 -14.86
C ILE A 68 -10.60 -4.82 -13.66
N ASP A 69 -10.99 -5.96 -13.10
CA ASP A 69 -11.74 -6.00 -11.85
C ASP A 69 -10.79 -6.01 -10.64
N LYS A 70 -11.35 -5.93 -9.44
CA LYS A 70 -10.56 -5.87 -8.22
C LYS A 70 -9.83 -7.17 -7.90
N ALA A 71 -10.43 -8.31 -8.22
CA ALA A 71 -9.79 -9.61 -8.03
C ALA A 71 -8.55 -9.75 -8.92
N THR A 72 -8.64 -9.32 -10.17
CA THR A 72 -7.52 -9.27 -11.11
C THR A 72 -6.42 -8.33 -10.63
N LEU A 73 -6.79 -7.15 -10.14
CA LEU A 73 -5.85 -6.19 -9.58
C LEU A 73 -5.01 -6.82 -8.46
N ARG A 74 -5.68 -7.44 -7.49
CA ARG A 74 -5.00 -8.06 -6.33
C ARG A 74 -4.03 -9.15 -6.74
N LYS A 75 -4.38 -9.91 -7.75
CA LYS A 75 -3.53 -10.99 -8.27
C LYS A 75 -2.35 -10.45 -9.06
N LEU A 76 -2.59 -9.51 -9.98
CA LEU A 76 -1.57 -9.03 -10.90
C LEU A 76 -0.44 -8.27 -10.22
N ARG A 77 -0.73 -7.45 -9.22
CA ARG A 77 0.30 -6.62 -8.59
C ARG A 77 1.45 -7.43 -8.01
N PHE A 78 1.18 -8.62 -7.48
CA PHE A 78 2.22 -9.52 -6.96
C PHE A 78 2.77 -10.46 -8.04
N ALA A 79 1.90 -11.00 -8.89
CA ALA A 79 2.34 -11.88 -9.98
C ALA A 79 3.31 -11.17 -10.91
N ASP A 80 3.01 -9.95 -11.31
CA ASP A 80 3.89 -9.15 -12.18
C ASP A 80 5.19 -8.80 -11.47
N THR A 81 5.15 -8.53 -10.18
CA THR A 81 6.35 -8.26 -9.38
C THR A 81 7.26 -9.47 -9.35
N PHE A 82 6.72 -10.66 -9.11
CA PHE A 82 7.50 -11.89 -9.12
C PHE A 82 8.11 -12.14 -10.49
N THR A 83 7.32 -12.02 -11.54
CA THR A 83 7.79 -12.21 -12.92
C THR A 83 8.93 -11.26 -13.26
N GLN A 84 8.79 -9.98 -12.92
CA GLN A 84 9.83 -8.98 -13.23
C GLN A 84 11.11 -9.20 -12.44
N LEU A 85 11.02 -9.79 -11.26
CA LEU A 85 12.19 -10.13 -10.44
C LEU A 85 12.77 -11.51 -10.76
N GLY A 86 12.25 -12.19 -11.80
CA GLY A 86 12.79 -13.46 -12.27
C GLY A 86 12.36 -14.67 -11.46
N VAL A 87 11.27 -14.57 -10.72
CA VAL A 87 10.72 -15.68 -9.91
C VAL A 87 9.37 -16.10 -10.48
N ASP A 88 9.14 -17.42 -10.51
CA ASP A 88 7.88 -17.99 -10.95
C ASP A 88 6.72 -17.45 -10.12
N PRO A 89 5.71 -16.77 -10.75
CA PRO A 89 4.57 -16.24 -10.01
C PRO A 89 3.73 -17.31 -9.30
N ASP A 90 3.81 -18.58 -9.70
CA ASP A 90 3.13 -19.67 -9.00
C ASP A 90 3.72 -19.95 -7.61
N LEU A 91 4.93 -19.46 -7.33
CA LEU A 91 5.54 -19.56 -6.01
C LEU A 91 5.02 -18.52 -5.01
N PHE A 92 4.20 -17.56 -5.47
CA PHE A 92 3.63 -16.55 -4.58
C PHE A 92 2.67 -17.20 -3.57
N PRO A 93 2.92 -16.99 -2.25
CA PRO A 93 2.09 -17.63 -1.23
C PRO A 93 0.66 -17.07 -1.21
N SER A 94 -0.34 -17.94 -1.22
CA SER A 94 -1.75 -17.53 -1.21
C SER A 94 -2.16 -16.74 0.04
N SER A 95 -1.48 -16.95 1.16
CA SER A 95 -1.76 -16.26 2.42
C SER A 95 -1.13 -14.88 2.53
N PHE A 96 -0.21 -14.53 1.64
CA PHE A 96 0.48 -13.24 1.69
C PHE A 96 -0.48 -12.06 1.56
N GLU A 97 -1.39 -12.13 0.59
CA GLU A 97 -2.38 -11.07 0.35
C GLU A 97 -3.28 -10.85 1.59
N ASP A 98 -3.73 -11.94 2.19
CA ASP A 98 -4.58 -11.86 3.39
C ASP A 98 -3.83 -11.21 4.55
N GLU A 99 -2.57 -11.58 4.75
CA GLU A 99 -1.75 -10.97 5.79
C GLU A 99 -1.44 -9.50 5.49
N TYR A 100 -1.17 -9.17 4.24
CA TYR A 100 -0.97 -7.78 3.82
C TYR A 100 -2.19 -6.92 4.16
N LEU A 101 -3.38 -7.39 3.80
CA LEU A 101 -4.62 -6.68 4.06
C LEU A 101 -4.98 -6.59 5.56
N ALA A 102 -4.48 -7.54 6.36
CA ALA A 102 -4.69 -7.52 7.80
C ALA A 102 -3.71 -6.58 8.52
N ILE A 103 -2.46 -6.53 8.08
CA ILE A 103 -1.38 -5.80 8.78
C ILE A 103 -1.32 -4.34 8.35
N CYS A 104 -1.40 -4.06 7.05
CA CYS A 104 -1.24 -2.70 6.53
C CYS A 104 -2.15 -1.68 7.22
N PRO A 105 -3.44 -1.93 7.42
CA PRO A 105 -4.32 -0.98 8.11
C PRO A 105 -3.95 -0.71 9.57
N THR A 106 -3.13 -1.55 10.19
CA THR A 106 -2.70 -1.35 11.58
C THR A 106 -1.53 -0.37 11.70
N LYS A 107 -0.89 -0.01 10.60
CA LYS A 107 0.23 0.93 10.61
C LYS A 107 -0.27 2.35 10.87
N THR A 108 0.56 3.14 11.52
CA THR A 108 0.17 4.43 12.06
C THR A 108 0.99 5.61 11.55
N ASN A 109 1.69 5.45 10.43
CA ASN A 109 2.40 6.57 9.82
C ASN A 109 1.42 7.58 9.24
N LEU A 110 1.54 8.82 9.68
CA LEU A 110 0.73 9.94 9.21
C LEU A 110 1.62 10.94 8.48
N PHE A 111 1.02 11.73 7.59
CA PHE A 111 1.74 12.83 6.98
C PHE A 111 2.13 13.87 8.04
N PRO A 112 3.22 14.62 7.81
CA PRO A 112 3.64 15.67 8.73
C PRO A 112 2.49 16.66 9.01
N HIS A 113 2.35 17.06 10.27
CA HIS A 113 1.36 18.03 10.73
C HIS A 113 -0.11 17.58 10.68
N ALA A 114 -0.38 16.29 10.35
CA ALA A 114 -1.76 15.80 10.30
C ALA A 114 -2.48 15.94 11.66
N ILE A 115 -1.87 15.45 12.73
CA ILE A 115 -2.46 15.54 14.08
C ILE A 115 -2.60 17.00 14.52
N GLU A 116 -1.57 17.81 14.29
CA GLU A 116 -1.60 19.23 14.66
C GLU A 116 -2.73 19.99 13.96
N THR A 117 -2.94 19.68 12.67
CA THR A 117 -4.01 20.29 11.89
C THR A 117 -5.39 19.87 12.41
N LEU A 118 -5.57 18.57 12.69
CA LEU A 118 -6.83 18.06 13.25
C LEU A 118 -7.11 18.66 14.62
N ASP A 119 -6.11 18.76 15.47
CA ASP A 119 -6.24 19.37 16.79
C ASP A 119 -6.61 20.85 16.70
N TYR A 120 -6.02 21.57 15.75
CA TYR A 120 -6.37 22.97 15.50
C TYR A 120 -7.82 23.14 15.06
N LEU A 121 -8.32 22.22 14.21
CA LEU A 121 -9.65 22.34 13.61
C LEU A 121 -10.78 21.82 14.51
N LYS A 122 -10.52 20.88 15.41
CA LYS A 122 -11.56 20.22 16.22
C LYS A 122 -12.40 21.18 17.05
N ASP A 123 -11.82 22.29 17.50
CA ASP A 123 -12.51 23.28 18.32
C ASP A 123 -13.25 24.33 17.47
N LYS A 124 -13.10 24.29 16.16
CA LYS A 124 -13.70 25.23 15.22
C LYS A 124 -14.85 24.65 14.40
N TYR A 125 -14.88 23.31 14.29
CA TYR A 125 -15.84 22.60 13.43
C TYR A 125 -16.45 21.38 14.09
#